data_3bd9531c68dd75301b09666fdc1d1dfc
#
_entry.id   3bd9531c68dd75301b09666fdc1d1dfc
#
_cell.length_a   1.000
_cell.length_b   1.000
_cell.length_c   1.000
_cell.angle_alpha   90.00
_cell.angle_beta   90.00
_cell.angle_gamma   90.00
#
_symmetry.space_group_name_H-M   'P 1'
#
loop_
_entity.id
_entity.type
_entity.pdbx_description
1 polymer ?
#
loop_
_entity_poly.entity_id
_entity_poly.type
_entity_poly.pdbx_seq_one_letter_code
_entity_poly.pdbx_strand_id
1 'polypeptide(L)'
;TPRKGNLMSVRDDIKVLDATIRDGGLCNNFEFTDEFVTELYKTNIKSGVDYMEFGYRASKNLFDPAKFGKWKFCNEEDIRAIVGENVSDMKISVMADFIPKSESVIDLVRVACYIHQIPAAIEMIEHFKGLGYEVSCNIMAISQASTEQIDEALNMLCESSVDIIYLVDSYGSLYPENAAKLAQKYLDKAEAAGKKVGFHAHNNQNLAFANTIETMSYGVSYLDATAMGMGRGAGNCQMELLLG
;
A
#
# COMPACT_ATOMS: atom_id res chain seq x y z
N THR A 1 14.92 -2.60 21.57
CA THR A 1 15.71 -1.41 22.04
C THR A 1 15.72 -0.43 20.89
N PRO A 2 15.18 0.80 21.02
CA PRO A 2 15.21 1.76 19.93
C PRO A 2 16.66 1.93 19.47
N ARG A 3 16.87 1.85 18.15
CA ARG A 3 18.19 2.15 17.56
C ARG A 3 18.56 3.56 17.98
N LYS A 4 19.70 3.74 18.65
CA LYS A 4 20.29 5.04 18.93
C LYS A 4 20.79 5.66 17.61
N GLY A 5 19.85 6.15 16.80
CA GLY A 5 20.12 7.00 15.66
C GLY A 5 20.25 8.44 16.13
N ASN A 6 21.09 9.20 15.46
CA ASN A 6 21.25 10.62 15.67
C ASN A 6 19.87 11.30 15.56
N LEU A 7 19.47 12.10 16.52
CA LEU A 7 18.14 12.77 16.60
C LEU A 7 17.82 13.66 15.39
N MET A 8 18.72 13.78 14.43
CA MET A 8 18.64 14.63 13.24
C MET A 8 19.02 13.92 11.94
N SER A 9 19.03 12.58 11.89
CA SER A 9 19.25 11.89 10.61
C SER A 9 17.92 11.80 9.84
N VAL A 10 17.85 12.51 8.72
CA VAL A 10 16.81 12.28 7.69
C VAL A 10 16.91 10.82 7.26
N ARG A 11 15.77 10.11 7.21
CA ARG A 11 15.73 8.73 6.75
C ARG A 11 15.47 8.73 5.24
N ASP A 12 16.54 8.57 4.46
CA ASP A 12 16.47 8.54 2.98
C ASP A 12 15.79 7.28 2.42
N ASP A 13 15.52 6.27 3.28
CA ASP A 13 14.89 5.02 2.91
C ASP A 13 13.35 5.07 2.98
N ILE A 14 12.75 6.16 3.47
CA ILE A 14 11.30 6.32 3.53
C ILE A 14 10.73 6.46 2.12
N LYS A 15 9.66 5.71 1.88
CA LYS A 15 8.85 5.76 0.67
C LYS A 15 7.40 6.03 1.01
N VAL A 16 6.85 7.07 0.42
CA VAL A 16 5.45 7.47 0.60
C VAL A 16 4.62 7.03 -0.59
N LEU A 17 3.51 6.35 -0.30
CA LEU A 17 2.55 5.89 -1.30
C LEU A 17 1.22 6.62 -1.12
N ASP A 18 0.75 7.25 -2.20
CA ASP A 18 -0.60 7.82 -2.26
C ASP A 18 -1.62 6.76 -2.68
N ALA A 19 -2.55 6.44 -1.78
CA ALA A 19 -3.65 5.51 -2.02
C ALA A 19 -5.01 6.21 -2.23
N THR A 20 -5.03 7.50 -2.56
CA THR A 20 -6.26 8.32 -2.65
C THR A 20 -7.29 7.72 -3.60
N ILE A 21 -6.88 7.35 -4.81
CA ILE A 21 -7.83 6.81 -5.82
C ILE A 21 -8.26 5.39 -5.42
N ARG A 22 -7.32 4.56 -4.93
CA ARG A 22 -7.64 3.18 -4.55
C ARG A 22 -8.56 3.10 -3.35
N ASP A 23 -8.21 3.75 -2.23
CA ASP A 23 -8.98 3.63 -0.99
C ASP A 23 -10.15 4.62 -0.95
N GLY A 24 -9.95 5.85 -1.44
CA GLY A 24 -11.03 6.82 -1.63
C GLY A 24 -12.10 6.34 -2.61
N GLY A 25 -11.73 5.54 -3.59
CA GLY A 25 -12.67 4.91 -4.52
C GLY A 25 -13.73 4.04 -3.85
N LEU A 26 -13.45 3.53 -2.66
CA LEU A 26 -14.44 2.78 -1.86
C LEU A 26 -15.58 3.69 -1.33
N CYS A 27 -15.40 5.02 -1.34
CA CYS A 27 -16.41 5.98 -0.90
C CYS A 27 -17.33 6.46 -2.04
N ASN A 28 -16.87 6.38 -3.30
CA ASN A 28 -17.57 6.93 -4.45
C ASN A 28 -17.68 5.95 -5.64
N ASN A 29 -17.57 4.65 -5.38
CA ASN A 29 -17.58 3.61 -6.40
C ASN A 29 -16.50 3.80 -7.49
N PHE A 30 -15.37 4.41 -7.16
CA PHE A 30 -14.25 4.70 -8.08
C PHE A 30 -14.61 5.69 -9.21
N GLU A 31 -15.61 6.53 -8.98
CA GLU A 31 -16.02 7.57 -9.90
C GLU A 31 -15.22 8.87 -9.64
N PHE A 32 -13.96 8.86 -10.09
CA PHE A 32 -13.13 10.06 -10.16
C PHE A 32 -13.03 10.54 -11.60
N THR A 33 -13.10 11.85 -11.82
CA THR A 33 -12.89 12.42 -13.15
C THR A 33 -11.41 12.39 -13.55
N ASP A 34 -11.13 12.38 -14.83
CA ASP A 34 -9.75 12.38 -15.35
C ASP A 34 -8.99 13.65 -14.95
N GLU A 35 -9.70 14.78 -14.86
CA GLU A 35 -9.13 16.04 -14.39
C GLU A 35 -8.65 15.91 -12.95
N PHE A 36 -9.46 15.34 -12.05
CA PHE A 36 -9.08 15.13 -10.66
C PHE A 36 -7.85 14.22 -10.55
N VAL A 37 -7.87 13.08 -11.24
CA VAL A 37 -6.77 12.12 -11.19
C VAL A 37 -5.49 12.71 -11.80
N THR A 38 -5.60 13.50 -12.87
CA THR A 38 -4.47 14.19 -13.49
C THR A 38 -3.86 15.23 -12.55
N GLU A 39 -4.68 16.04 -11.88
CA GLU A 39 -4.16 17.04 -10.94
C GLU A 39 -3.57 16.40 -9.68
N LEU A 40 -4.15 15.30 -9.19
CA LEU A 40 -3.58 14.51 -8.10
C LEU A 40 -2.20 13.94 -8.50
N TYR A 41 -2.09 13.33 -9.69
CA TYR A 41 -0.84 12.81 -10.23
C TYR A 41 0.26 13.88 -10.28
N LYS A 42 -0.05 15.05 -10.85
CA LYS A 42 0.89 16.18 -10.93
C LYS A 42 1.28 16.72 -9.55
N THR A 43 0.31 16.76 -8.63
CA THR A 43 0.54 17.23 -7.27
C THR A 43 1.44 16.28 -6.51
N ASN A 44 1.22 14.99 -6.62
CA ASN A 44 2.05 13.95 -6.01
C ASN A 44 3.51 14.04 -6.49
N ILE A 45 3.74 14.21 -7.80
CA ILE A 45 5.09 14.42 -8.34
C ILE A 45 5.75 15.65 -7.72
N LYS A 46 5.04 16.79 -7.68
CA LYS A 46 5.58 18.05 -7.12
C LYS A 46 5.86 17.96 -5.61
N SER A 47 5.12 17.12 -4.90
CA SER A 47 5.23 16.93 -3.45
C SER A 47 6.26 15.86 -3.08
N GLY A 48 6.88 15.18 -4.05
CA GLY A 48 7.89 14.17 -3.80
C GLY A 48 7.32 12.83 -3.31
N VAL A 49 6.06 12.51 -3.64
CA VAL A 49 5.47 11.19 -3.39
C VAL A 49 6.17 10.15 -4.24
N ASP A 50 6.52 9.00 -3.66
CA ASP A 50 7.29 7.95 -4.35
C ASP A 50 6.42 7.02 -5.20
N TYR A 51 5.18 6.77 -4.76
CA TYR A 51 4.24 5.87 -5.45
C TYR A 51 2.83 6.46 -5.49
N MET A 52 2.12 6.30 -6.61
CA MET A 52 0.69 6.58 -6.70
C MET A 52 -0.08 5.33 -7.08
N GLU A 53 -1.05 4.93 -6.23
CA GLU A 53 -1.92 3.77 -6.44
C GLU A 53 -3.22 4.20 -7.14
N PHE A 54 -3.35 3.87 -8.42
CA PHE A 54 -4.46 4.29 -9.28
C PHE A 54 -5.78 3.57 -9.00
N GLY A 55 -5.76 2.47 -8.29
CA GLY A 55 -6.96 1.73 -7.93
C GLY A 55 -6.79 0.22 -7.96
N TYR A 56 -7.85 -0.48 -8.36
CA TYR A 56 -7.82 -1.93 -8.51
C TYR A 56 -7.69 -2.36 -9.96
N ARG A 57 -7.03 -3.48 -10.20
CA ARG A 57 -7.17 -4.29 -11.42
C ARG A 57 -8.21 -5.40 -11.19
N ALA A 58 -9.44 -5.01 -10.84
CA ALA A 58 -10.49 -5.95 -10.53
C ALA A 58 -11.01 -6.67 -11.77
N SER A 59 -11.40 -7.94 -11.61
CA SER A 59 -12.00 -8.72 -12.67
C SER A 59 -13.40 -8.21 -13.00
N LYS A 60 -13.67 -7.91 -14.27
CA LYS A 60 -15.00 -7.53 -14.78
C LYS A 60 -16.02 -8.67 -14.68
N ASN A 61 -15.57 -9.91 -14.45
CA ASN A 61 -16.44 -11.05 -14.20
C ASN A 61 -16.98 -11.07 -12.75
N LEU A 62 -16.26 -10.45 -11.82
CA LEU A 62 -16.64 -10.38 -10.40
C LEU A 62 -17.31 -9.04 -10.04
N PHE A 63 -16.96 -7.98 -10.76
CA PHE A 63 -17.48 -6.63 -10.52
C PHE A 63 -18.13 -6.09 -11.79
N ASP A 64 -19.39 -5.69 -11.68
CA ASP A 64 -20.18 -5.15 -12.79
C ASP A 64 -19.64 -3.74 -13.18
N PRO A 65 -19.11 -3.55 -14.42
CA PRO A 65 -18.61 -2.26 -14.86
C PRO A 65 -19.66 -1.13 -14.89
N ALA A 66 -20.95 -1.47 -14.88
CA ALA A 66 -22.01 -0.47 -14.83
C ALA A 66 -22.21 0.14 -13.42
N LYS A 67 -21.59 -0.46 -12.39
CA LYS A 67 -21.72 -0.03 -10.99
C LYS A 67 -20.49 0.68 -10.44
N PHE A 68 -19.39 0.65 -11.18
CA PHE A 68 -18.12 1.19 -10.72
C PHE A 68 -17.43 2.01 -11.79
N GLY A 69 -16.79 3.10 -11.40
CA GLY A 69 -15.94 3.88 -12.27
C GLY A 69 -14.71 3.10 -12.77
N LYS A 70 -14.06 3.64 -13.79
CA LYS A 70 -12.95 2.97 -14.50
C LYS A 70 -11.75 2.65 -13.60
N TRP A 71 -11.55 3.40 -12.51
CA TRP A 71 -10.46 3.19 -11.54
C TRP A 71 -10.64 1.95 -10.66
N LYS A 72 -11.80 1.29 -10.70
CA LYS A 72 -11.99 -0.07 -10.17
C LYS A 72 -11.27 -1.12 -11.03
N PHE A 73 -11.10 -0.84 -12.31
CA PHE A 73 -10.54 -1.79 -13.27
C PHE A 73 -9.15 -1.40 -13.76
N CYS A 74 -8.78 -0.13 -13.67
CA CYS A 74 -7.47 0.43 -14.01
C CYS A 74 -6.87 -0.19 -15.27
N ASN A 75 -7.60 -0.13 -16.42
CA ASN A 75 -7.05 -0.62 -17.67
C ASN A 75 -5.79 0.19 -18.01
N GLU A 76 -4.84 -0.43 -18.70
CA GLU A 76 -3.58 0.20 -19.09
C GLU A 76 -3.78 1.53 -19.84
N GLU A 77 -4.77 1.56 -20.73
CA GLU A 77 -5.13 2.74 -21.52
C GLU A 77 -5.61 3.90 -20.63
N ASP A 78 -6.40 3.61 -19.60
CA ASP A 78 -6.90 4.61 -18.65
C ASP A 78 -5.75 5.23 -17.83
N ILE A 79 -4.79 4.42 -17.39
CA ILE A 79 -3.61 4.90 -16.67
C ILE A 79 -2.72 5.71 -17.60
N ARG A 80 -2.44 5.22 -18.82
CA ARG A 80 -1.63 5.91 -19.82
C ARG A 80 -2.23 7.25 -20.26
N ALA A 81 -3.55 7.37 -20.29
CA ALA A 81 -4.22 8.64 -20.57
C ALA A 81 -3.88 9.74 -19.55
N ILE A 82 -3.54 9.35 -18.31
CA ILE A 82 -3.14 10.29 -17.25
C ILE A 82 -1.62 10.50 -17.22
N VAL A 83 -0.85 9.42 -17.24
CA VAL A 83 0.60 9.47 -16.95
C VAL A 83 1.48 9.52 -18.20
N GLY A 84 0.93 9.22 -19.40
CA GLY A 84 1.70 9.01 -20.61
C GLY A 84 2.68 7.86 -20.44
N GLU A 85 3.96 8.09 -20.75
CA GLU A 85 5.05 7.13 -20.53
C GLU A 85 5.69 7.26 -19.13
N ASN A 86 5.05 8.01 -18.22
CA ASN A 86 5.54 8.31 -16.88
C ASN A 86 7.06 8.60 -16.82
N VAL A 87 7.43 9.78 -17.27
CA VAL A 87 8.83 10.25 -17.26
C VAL A 87 9.30 10.79 -15.90
N SER A 88 8.45 10.72 -14.87
CA SER A 88 8.78 11.12 -13.51
C SER A 88 9.44 9.98 -12.74
N ASP A 89 10.08 10.32 -11.61
CA ASP A 89 10.63 9.33 -10.68
C ASP A 89 9.55 8.63 -9.84
N MET A 90 8.31 9.17 -9.82
CA MET A 90 7.19 8.57 -9.09
C MET A 90 6.72 7.29 -9.79
N LYS A 91 6.66 6.20 -9.05
CA LYS A 91 6.24 4.89 -9.53
C LYS A 91 4.71 4.74 -9.54
N ILE A 92 4.22 3.99 -10.50
CA ILE A 92 2.78 3.69 -10.66
C ILE A 92 2.46 2.37 -9.98
N SER A 93 1.40 2.38 -9.18
CA SER A 93 0.94 1.20 -8.44
C SER A 93 -0.54 0.90 -8.69
N VAL A 94 -0.89 -0.37 -8.59
CA VAL A 94 -2.28 -0.86 -8.53
C VAL A 94 -2.40 -2.01 -7.55
N MET A 95 -3.60 -2.16 -6.97
CA MET A 95 -3.95 -3.37 -6.23
C MET A 95 -4.61 -4.35 -7.19
N ALA A 96 -4.08 -5.56 -7.31
CA ALA A 96 -4.45 -6.44 -8.40
C ALA A 96 -5.05 -7.78 -7.96
N ASP A 97 -6.04 -8.23 -8.77
CA ASP A 97 -6.50 -9.60 -8.78
C ASP A 97 -5.74 -10.42 -9.84
N PHE A 98 -5.55 -9.87 -11.06
CA PHE A 98 -4.79 -10.52 -12.14
C PHE A 98 -4.34 -9.49 -13.20
N ILE A 99 -3.06 -9.49 -13.59
CA ILE A 99 -2.51 -8.62 -14.64
C ILE A 99 -1.64 -9.43 -15.59
N PRO A 100 -1.98 -9.54 -16.91
CA PRO A 100 -1.03 -9.97 -17.91
C PRO A 100 -0.03 -8.83 -18.20
N LYS A 101 1.28 -9.13 -18.30
CA LYS A 101 2.29 -8.13 -18.65
C LYS A 101 2.78 -8.28 -20.08
N SER A 102 2.58 -7.23 -20.87
CA SER A 102 3.49 -6.79 -21.90
C SER A 102 3.41 -5.27 -21.97
N GLU A 103 4.53 -4.57 -21.76
CA GLU A 103 4.65 -3.10 -21.90
C GLU A 103 3.76 -2.27 -20.96
N SER A 104 3.65 -2.65 -19.67
CA SER A 104 2.87 -1.91 -18.68
C SER A 104 3.65 -0.73 -18.11
N VAL A 105 2.97 0.40 -17.85
CA VAL A 105 3.49 1.55 -17.08
C VAL A 105 3.44 1.33 -15.57
N ILE A 106 2.90 0.19 -15.12
CA ILE A 106 2.83 -0.17 -13.70
C ILE A 106 4.19 -0.69 -13.23
N ASP A 107 4.64 -0.19 -12.10
CA ASP A 107 5.88 -0.59 -11.43
C ASP A 107 5.61 -1.57 -10.29
N LEU A 108 4.64 -1.24 -9.41
CA LEU A 108 4.31 -1.98 -8.21
C LEU A 108 2.91 -2.61 -8.29
N VAL A 109 2.84 -3.91 -8.06
CA VAL A 109 1.57 -4.64 -7.87
C VAL A 109 1.38 -4.96 -6.40
N ARG A 110 0.23 -4.58 -5.84
CA ARG A 110 -0.09 -4.83 -4.44
C ARG A 110 -1.10 -5.98 -4.34
N VAL A 111 -0.71 -7.05 -3.64
CA VAL A 111 -1.57 -8.22 -3.37
C VAL A 111 -2.16 -8.06 -1.98
N ALA A 112 -3.48 -7.89 -1.89
CA ALA A 112 -4.18 -7.79 -0.61
C ALA A 112 -4.81 -9.14 -0.24
N CYS A 113 -4.59 -9.58 1.00
CA CYS A 113 -5.14 -10.84 1.49
C CYS A 113 -5.42 -10.78 2.99
N TYR A 114 -6.31 -11.64 3.45
CA TYR A 114 -6.43 -11.94 4.88
C TYR A 114 -5.37 -12.97 5.29
N ILE A 115 -5.10 -13.04 6.61
CA ILE A 115 -4.05 -13.90 7.17
C ILE A 115 -4.17 -15.38 6.72
N HIS A 116 -5.38 -15.91 6.60
CA HIS A 116 -5.63 -17.28 6.18
C HIS A 116 -5.48 -17.52 4.66
N GLN A 117 -5.28 -16.46 3.87
CA GLN A 117 -5.14 -16.50 2.41
C GLN A 117 -3.67 -16.40 1.96
N ILE A 118 -2.71 -16.36 2.87
CA ILE A 118 -1.28 -16.21 2.56
C ILE A 118 -0.77 -17.22 1.51
N PRO A 119 -1.13 -18.52 1.56
CA PRO A 119 -0.67 -19.46 0.52
C PRO A 119 -1.10 -19.03 -0.90
N ALA A 120 -2.37 -18.64 -1.08
CA ALA A 120 -2.86 -18.16 -2.37
C ALA A 120 -2.24 -16.81 -2.78
N ALA A 121 -1.99 -15.93 -1.80
CA ALA A 121 -1.30 -14.66 -2.05
C ALA A 121 0.13 -14.89 -2.56
N ILE A 122 0.84 -15.89 -2.04
CA ILE A 122 2.20 -16.25 -2.50
C ILE A 122 2.17 -16.71 -3.96
N GLU A 123 1.19 -17.51 -4.37
CA GLU A 123 1.05 -17.89 -5.79
C GLU A 123 0.91 -16.66 -6.70
N MET A 124 0.12 -15.66 -6.29
CA MET A 124 0.00 -14.40 -7.02
C MET A 124 1.30 -13.59 -7.01
N ILE A 125 1.99 -13.53 -5.87
CA ILE A 125 3.27 -12.84 -5.73
C ILE A 125 4.30 -13.44 -6.70
N GLU A 126 4.48 -14.76 -6.69
CA GLU A 126 5.42 -15.44 -7.58
C GLU A 126 5.07 -15.20 -9.06
N HIS A 127 3.78 -15.22 -9.39
CA HIS A 127 3.32 -14.89 -10.74
C HIS A 127 3.75 -13.47 -11.15
N PHE A 128 3.46 -12.45 -10.34
CA PHE A 128 3.80 -11.07 -10.67
C PHE A 128 5.31 -10.81 -10.65
N LYS A 129 6.04 -11.44 -9.74
CA LYS A 129 7.51 -11.40 -9.74
C LYS A 129 8.08 -12.02 -11.01
N GLY A 130 7.54 -13.15 -11.46
CA GLY A 130 7.92 -13.78 -12.73
C GLY A 130 7.67 -12.87 -13.95
N LEU A 131 6.74 -11.96 -13.87
CA LEU A 131 6.49 -10.92 -14.87
C LEU A 131 7.41 -9.69 -14.71
N GLY A 132 8.21 -9.60 -13.64
CA GLY A 132 9.19 -8.53 -13.41
C GLY A 132 8.62 -7.29 -12.70
N TYR A 133 7.48 -7.38 -12.01
CA TYR A 133 6.96 -6.32 -11.15
C TYR A 133 7.68 -6.25 -9.80
N GLU A 134 7.70 -5.07 -9.19
CA GLU A 134 7.81 -4.95 -7.74
C GLU A 134 6.49 -5.41 -7.12
N VAL A 135 6.53 -6.19 -6.03
CA VAL A 135 5.31 -6.77 -5.45
C VAL A 135 5.25 -6.57 -3.95
N SER A 136 4.10 -6.09 -3.46
CA SER A 136 3.82 -6.08 -2.03
C SER A 136 2.72 -7.06 -1.64
N CYS A 137 2.78 -7.56 -0.40
CA CYS A 137 1.70 -8.30 0.25
C CYS A 137 1.10 -7.47 1.36
N ASN A 138 -0.19 -7.15 1.24
CA ASN A 138 -0.92 -6.32 2.19
C ASN A 138 -1.81 -7.22 3.07
N ILE A 139 -1.35 -7.54 4.29
CA ILE A 139 -2.07 -8.42 5.22
C ILE A 139 -3.16 -7.61 5.91
N MET A 140 -4.40 -7.78 5.45
CA MET A 140 -5.56 -7.05 5.95
C MET A 140 -6.02 -7.56 7.32
N ALA A 141 -6.69 -6.68 8.07
CA ALA A 141 -7.35 -6.99 9.35
C ALA A 141 -6.40 -7.62 10.39
N ILE A 142 -5.16 -7.18 10.43
CA ILE A 142 -4.11 -7.79 11.24
C ILE A 142 -4.45 -7.81 12.75
N SER A 143 -5.24 -6.86 13.23
CA SER A 143 -5.71 -6.80 14.61
C SER A 143 -6.61 -7.97 15.03
N GLN A 144 -7.09 -8.78 14.08
CA GLN A 144 -7.91 -9.97 14.33
C GLN A 144 -7.08 -11.26 14.31
N ALA A 145 -5.81 -11.21 13.94
CA ALA A 145 -4.95 -12.39 13.84
C ALA A 145 -4.28 -12.68 15.18
N SER A 146 -4.08 -13.98 15.48
CA SER A 146 -3.26 -14.38 16.63
C SER A 146 -1.76 -14.17 16.35
N THR A 147 -0.99 -14.14 17.42
CA THR A 147 0.48 -14.02 17.32
C THR A 147 1.08 -15.14 16.49
N GLU A 148 0.60 -16.37 16.67
CA GLU A 148 1.06 -17.57 15.95
C GLU A 148 0.74 -17.48 14.46
N GLN A 149 -0.47 -17.04 14.11
CA GLN A 149 -0.87 -16.82 12.71
C GLN A 149 0.01 -15.77 12.03
N ILE A 150 0.33 -14.69 12.74
CA ILE A 150 1.23 -13.64 12.21
C ILE A 150 2.63 -14.21 12.00
N ASP A 151 3.15 -14.98 12.95
CA ASP A 151 4.50 -15.57 12.84
C ASP A 151 4.59 -16.55 11.66
N GLU A 152 3.57 -17.39 11.47
CA GLU A 152 3.48 -18.33 10.35
C GLU A 152 3.41 -17.57 9.00
N ALA A 153 2.53 -16.58 8.89
CA ALA A 153 2.38 -15.77 7.69
C ALA A 153 3.69 -15.05 7.30
N LEU A 154 4.35 -14.44 8.29
CA LEU A 154 5.62 -13.76 8.06
C LEU A 154 6.73 -14.73 7.63
N ASN A 155 6.82 -15.92 8.25
CA ASN A 155 7.79 -16.94 7.82
C ASN A 155 7.57 -17.31 6.35
N MET A 156 6.33 -17.61 5.95
CA MET A 156 6.01 -17.96 4.56
C MET A 156 6.33 -16.83 3.57
N LEU A 157 5.98 -15.59 3.91
CA LEU A 157 6.25 -14.43 3.07
C LEU A 157 7.75 -14.12 2.98
N CYS A 158 8.50 -14.30 4.05
CA CYS A 158 9.96 -14.12 4.03
C CYS A 158 10.66 -15.14 3.12
N GLU A 159 10.11 -16.33 2.95
CA GLU A 159 10.60 -17.36 2.02
C GLU A 159 10.18 -17.10 0.57
N SER A 160 9.15 -16.29 0.33
CA SER A 160 8.63 -15.94 -1.00
C SER A 160 9.47 -14.85 -1.68
N SER A 161 9.16 -14.55 -2.94
CA SER A 161 9.81 -13.48 -3.70
C SER A 161 9.22 -12.09 -3.47
N VAL A 162 8.32 -11.88 -2.49
CA VAL A 162 7.75 -10.58 -2.16
C VAL A 162 8.84 -9.54 -1.84
N ASP A 163 8.64 -8.30 -2.26
CA ASP A 163 9.58 -7.22 -1.96
C ASP A 163 9.21 -6.47 -0.67
N ILE A 164 7.90 -6.24 -0.45
CA ILE A 164 7.39 -5.42 0.66
C ILE A 164 6.26 -6.16 1.37
N ILE A 165 6.33 -6.26 2.69
CA ILE A 165 5.27 -6.85 3.52
C ILE A 165 4.57 -5.73 4.29
N TYR A 166 3.29 -5.50 3.99
CA TYR A 166 2.50 -4.45 4.62
C TYR A 166 1.72 -4.94 5.83
N LEU A 167 1.87 -4.23 6.93
CA LEU A 167 1.03 -4.26 8.11
C LEU A 167 -0.19 -3.37 7.85
N VAL A 168 -1.41 -3.93 7.80
CA VAL A 168 -2.62 -3.16 7.50
C VAL A 168 -3.58 -3.13 8.68
N ASP A 169 -3.76 -1.95 9.29
CA ASP A 169 -4.78 -1.69 10.30
C ASP A 169 -6.14 -1.38 9.64
N SER A 170 -6.78 -2.42 9.10
CA SER A 170 -8.04 -2.29 8.33
C SER A 170 -9.21 -1.72 9.14
N TYR A 171 -9.16 -1.83 10.46
CA TYR A 171 -10.22 -1.35 11.35
C TYR A 171 -9.88 -0.03 12.02
N GLY A 172 -8.64 0.48 11.83
CA GLY A 172 -8.18 1.68 12.50
C GLY A 172 -8.26 1.55 14.03
N SER A 173 -7.99 0.35 14.54
CA SER A 173 -8.21 -0.02 15.95
C SER A 173 -6.92 -0.17 16.76
N LEU A 174 -5.76 -0.08 16.11
CA LEU A 174 -4.48 -0.16 16.80
C LEU A 174 -4.18 1.13 17.57
N TYR A 175 -3.72 0.98 18.79
CA TYR A 175 -3.05 2.04 19.52
C TYR A 175 -1.56 2.09 19.15
N PRO A 176 -0.86 3.23 19.34
CA PRO A 176 0.54 3.38 18.91
C PRO A 176 1.46 2.29 19.44
N GLU A 177 1.35 1.94 20.71
CA GLU A 177 2.14 0.86 21.32
C GLU A 177 1.89 -0.53 20.71
N ASN A 178 0.68 -0.80 20.24
CA ASN A 178 0.34 -2.05 19.56
C ASN A 178 0.87 -2.04 18.12
N ALA A 179 0.73 -0.91 17.44
CA ALA A 179 1.31 -0.69 16.10
C ALA A 179 2.84 -0.86 16.14
N ALA A 180 3.51 -0.27 17.13
CA ALA A 180 4.94 -0.41 17.35
C ALA A 180 5.39 -1.86 17.57
N LYS A 181 4.69 -2.61 18.43
CA LYS A 181 4.98 -4.03 18.70
C LYS A 181 4.85 -4.90 17.44
N LEU A 182 3.77 -4.67 16.66
CA LEU A 182 3.56 -5.38 15.41
C LEU A 182 4.63 -4.99 14.37
N ALA A 183 4.92 -3.69 14.24
CA ALA A 183 5.97 -3.21 13.34
C ALA A 183 7.33 -3.84 13.66
N GLN A 184 7.72 -3.91 14.95
CA GLN A 184 8.96 -4.55 15.36
C GLN A 184 8.98 -6.04 14.96
N LYS A 185 7.88 -6.76 15.18
CA LYS A 185 7.74 -8.18 14.79
C LYS A 185 7.94 -8.38 13.28
N TYR A 186 7.32 -7.52 12.46
CA TYR A 186 7.48 -7.54 10.99
C TYR A 186 8.92 -7.25 10.58
N LEU A 187 9.53 -6.22 11.18
CA LEU A 187 10.90 -5.81 10.87
C LEU A 187 11.92 -6.89 11.22
N ASP A 188 11.80 -7.51 12.40
CA ASP A 188 12.71 -8.58 12.85
C ASP A 188 12.77 -9.75 11.85
N LYS A 189 11.62 -10.09 11.24
CA LYS A 189 11.52 -11.16 10.24
C LYS A 189 11.93 -10.69 8.85
N ALA A 190 11.37 -9.57 8.40
CA ALA A 190 11.54 -9.05 7.04
C ALA A 190 12.98 -8.62 6.76
N GLU A 191 13.64 -7.91 7.69
CA GLU A 191 15.03 -7.47 7.51
C GLU A 191 16.00 -8.65 7.36
N ALA A 192 15.79 -9.73 8.15
CA ALA A 192 16.62 -10.94 8.05
C ALA A 192 16.48 -11.62 6.68
N ALA A 193 15.34 -11.48 6.02
CA ALA A 193 15.06 -12.00 4.68
C ALA A 193 15.34 -10.99 3.55
N GLY A 194 15.85 -9.79 3.86
CA GLY A 194 16.09 -8.72 2.88
C GLY A 194 14.82 -8.07 2.33
N LYS A 195 13.69 -8.21 3.03
CA LYS A 195 12.40 -7.63 2.65
C LYS A 195 12.20 -6.26 3.30
N LYS A 196 11.31 -5.45 2.72
CA LYS A 196 10.88 -4.16 3.29
C LYS A 196 9.56 -4.32 4.04
N VAL A 197 9.29 -3.38 4.95
CA VAL A 197 8.03 -3.32 5.69
C VAL A 197 7.29 -2.04 5.37
N GLY A 198 5.98 -2.18 5.13
CA GLY A 198 5.07 -1.07 4.91
C GLY A 198 3.96 -1.00 5.98
N PHE A 199 3.35 0.17 6.12
CA PHE A 199 2.23 0.40 7.01
C PHE A 199 1.10 1.15 6.32
N HIS A 200 -0.12 0.63 6.47
CA HIS A 200 -1.36 1.24 6.00
C HIS A 200 -2.37 1.31 7.15
N ALA A 201 -2.79 2.50 7.53
CA ALA A 201 -3.65 2.73 8.68
C ALA A 201 -4.96 3.42 8.33
N HIS A 202 -6.08 2.84 8.77
CA HIS A 202 -7.37 3.52 8.83
C HIS A 202 -7.50 4.38 10.08
N ASN A 203 -8.37 5.42 10.02
CA ASN A 203 -8.41 6.51 10.99
C ASN A 203 -9.60 6.43 11.96
N ASN A 204 -10.13 5.23 12.21
CA ASN A 204 -11.35 5.06 13.01
C ASN A 204 -11.24 5.57 14.46
N GLN A 205 -10.02 5.63 15.01
CA GLN A 205 -9.76 6.22 16.33
C GLN A 205 -9.00 7.56 16.26
N ASN A 206 -8.90 8.17 15.08
CA ASN A 206 -8.07 9.36 14.82
C ASN A 206 -6.58 9.15 15.13
N LEU A 207 -6.08 7.91 15.02
CA LEU A 207 -4.71 7.54 15.32
C LEU A 207 -3.89 7.14 14.08
N ALA A 208 -4.47 7.21 12.88
CA ALA A 208 -3.78 6.76 11.67
C ALA A 208 -2.42 7.46 11.48
N PHE A 209 -2.38 8.78 11.59
CA PHE A 209 -1.13 9.55 11.49
C PHE A 209 -0.17 9.20 12.63
N ALA A 210 -0.64 9.18 13.89
CA ALA A 210 0.19 8.85 15.04
C ALA A 210 0.81 7.46 14.92
N ASN A 211 0.00 6.45 14.50
CA ASN A 211 0.46 5.08 14.29
C ASN A 211 1.47 4.99 13.14
N THR A 212 1.28 5.77 12.07
CA THR A 212 2.21 5.81 10.93
C THR A 212 3.57 6.36 11.36
N ILE A 213 3.59 7.48 12.10
CA ILE A 213 4.83 8.06 12.62
C ILE A 213 5.51 7.13 13.63
N GLU A 214 4.71 6.49 14.51
CA GLU A 214 5.24 5.54 15.48
C GLU A 214 5.92 4.34 14.78
N THR A 215 5.25 3.70 13.83
CA THR A 215 5.84 2.56 13.09
C THR A 215 7.06 2.97 12.27
N MET A 216 7.05 4.18 11.67
CA MET A 216 8.19 4.76 10.99
C MET A 216 9.39 4.90 11.94
N SER A 217 9.18 5.34 13.17
CA SER A 217 10.25 5.50 14.16
C SER A 217 10.95 4.18 14.55
N TYR A 218 10.25 3.06 14.39
CA TYR A 218 10.79 1.71 14.61
C TYR A 218 11.56 1.17 13.40
N GLY A 219 11.35 1.69 12.21
CA GLY A 219 12.09 1.26 11.02
C GLY A 219 11.22 0.95 9.80
N VAL A 220 9.89 1.01 9.92
CA VAL A 220 9.01 0.88 8.75
C VAL A 220 9.36 1.96 7.73
N SER A 221 9.50 1.57 6.47
CA SER A 221 10.01 2.45 5.41
C SER A 221 9.01 2.74 4.30
N TYR A 222 7.91 2.00 4.17
CA TYR A 222 6.86 2.27 3.20
C TYR A 222 5.60 2.72 3.94
N LEU A 223 5.13 3.94 3.64
CA LEU A 223 4.05 4.59 4.38
C LEU A 223 2.93 4.98 3.42
N ASP A 224 1.72 4.46 3.67
CA ASP A 224 0.55 4.82 2.90
C ASP A 224 -0.17 6.02 3.51
N ALA A 225 -0.61 6.94 2.66
CA ALA A 225 -1.49 8.04 3.04
C ALA A 225 -2.46 8.36 1.88
N THR A 226 -3.44 9.22 2.15
CA THR A 226 -4.37 9.70 1.13
C THR A 226 -4.58 11.20 1.27
N ALA A 227 -4.89 11.89 0.17
CA ALA A 227 -5.21 13.31 0.18
C ALA A 227 -6.39 13.54 1.14
N MET A 228 -6.21 14.43 2.09
CA MET A 228 -7.16 14.76 3.17
C MET A 228 -7.63 13.54 3.98
N GLY A 229 -6.90 12.44 3.97
CA GLY A 229 -7.29 11.20 4.61
C GLY A 229 -8.47 10.48 3.94
N MET A 230 -8.78 10.78 2.68
CA MET A 230 -9.90 10.16 1.95
C MET A 230 -9.78 8.64 1.94
N GLY A 231 -10.87 7.94 2.28
CA GLY A 231 -10.89 6.48 2.25
C GLY A 231 -12.08 5.88 2.97
N ARG A 232 -12.17 4.57 2.96
CA ARG A 232 -13.25 3.81 3.58
C ARG A 232 -13.42 4.16 5.08
N GLY A 233 -14.66 4.24 5.54
CA GLY A 233 -15.00 4.49 6.94
C GLY A 233 -14.57 5.89 7.40
N ALA A 234 -13.73 5.97 8.41
CA ALA A 234 -13.19 7.25 8.92
C ALA A 234 -11.96 7.75 8.13
N GLY A 235 -11.63 7.10 7.02
CA GLY A 235 -10.49 7.46 6.18
C GLY A 235 -9.17 6.84 6.63
N ASN A 236 -8.08 7.44 6.18
CA ASN A 236 -6.70 6.97 6.31
C ASN A 236 -5.78 8.00 6.97
N CYS A 237 -4.50 7.71 7.04
CA CYS A 237 -3.47 8.70 7.32
C CYS A 237 -3.56 9.84 6.29
N GLN A 238 -3.51 11.09 6.76
CA GLN A 238 -3.59 12.26 5.87
C GLN A 238 -2.22 12.53 5.23
N MET A 239 -2.20 12.64 3.91
CA MET A 239 -0.99 12.90 3.13
C MET A 239 -0.32 14.22 3.53
N GLU A 240 -1.14 15.25 3.74
CA GLU A 240 -0.68 16.60 4.09
C GLU A 240 0.07 16.64 5.44
N LEU A 241 -0.30 15.75 6.37
CA LEU A 241 0.41 15.64 7.65
C LEU A 241 1.67 14.79 7.50
N LEU A 242 1.64 13.77 6.64
CA LEU A 242 2.76 12.86 6.46
C LEU A 242 3.93 13.53 5.72
N LEU A 243 3.64 14.40 4.76
CA LEU A 243 4.65 15.12 3.97
C LEU A 243 5.15 16.42 4.63
N GLY A 244 4.42 16.95 5.63
CA GLY A 244 4.79 18.18 6.36
C GLY A 244 5.77 17.92 7.49
#